data_78a7f4a059851403648d0a3588171551
#
_entry.id   78a7f4a059851403648d0a3588171551
#
_cell.length_a   1.000
_cell.length_b   1.000
_cell.length_c   1.000
_cell.angle_alpha   90.00
_cell.angle_beta   90.00
_cell.angle_gamma   90.00
#
_symmetry.space_group_name_H-M   'P 1'
#
loop_
_entity.id
_entity.type
_entity.pdbx_description
1 polymer ?
#
loop_
_entity_poly.entity_id
_entity_poly.type
_entity_poly.pdbx_seq_one_letter_code
_entity_poly.pdbx_strand_id
1 'polypeptide(L)'
;YDAGKPEVMFVIQRILESDGKFTLLDNNEIINPHPAFRLFATSNTIGQSDNLGIYHGTNQINQGQMDRWNIVATLNYLPHSQEVEIVKAKVDSYNTEEGEKIISAMVDVASLTRSGFMNGDISTVMSPRTVITWAENSQIFGDTAFGFRATFLNKCDEMERALIAEYYQRCMGEELPESAASAAVV
;
A
#
# COMPACT_ATOMS: atom_id res chain seq x y z
N TYR A 1 -2.85 -13.56 2.47
CA TYR A 1 -3.51 -14.72 3.12
C TYR A 1 -5.03 -14.58 3.05
N ASP A 2 -5.58 -13.44 3.41
CA ASP A 2 -7.02 -13.13 3.40
C ASP A 2 -7.66 -13.05 1.99
N ALA A 3 -6.87 -12.84 0.94
CA ALA A 3 -7.33 -12.90 -0.44
C ALA A 3 -7.31 -14.32 -1.05
N GLY A 4 -6.83 -15.31 -0.28
CA GLY A 4 -6.78 -16.72 -0.73
C GLY A 4 -8.17 -17.37 -0.75
N LYS A 5 -8.37 -18.31 -1.69
CA LYS A 5 -9.59 -19.11 -1.70
C LYS A 5 -9.66 -19.98 -0.44
N PRO A 6 -10.80 -20.04 0.24
CA PRO A 6 -10.94 -20.79 1.50
C PRO A 6 -10.45 -22.25 1.40
N GLU A 7 -10.73 -22.93 0.28
CA GLU A 7 -10.34 -24.31 0.07
C GLU A 7 -8.81 -24.50 0.08
N VAL A 8 -8.08 -23.53 -0.51
CA VAL A 8 -6.60 -23.55 -0.52
C VAL A 8 -6.07 -23.23 0.87
N MET A 9 -6.72 -22.32 1.59
CA MET A 9 -6.31 -21.95 2.95
C MET A 9 -6.44 -23.14 3.93
N PHE A 10 -7.38 -24.04 3.75
CA PHE A 10 -7.48 -25.27 4.55
C PHE A 10 -6.28 -26.20 4.35
N VAL A 11 -5.71 -26.26 3.16
CA VAL A 11 -4.48 -27.05 2.91
C VAL A 11 -3.30 -26.43 3.68
N ILE A 12 -3.15 -25.10 3.66
CA ILE A 12 -2.11 -24.38 4.39
C ILE A 12 -2.29 -24.53 5.90
N GLN A 13 -3.53 -24.57 6.37
CA GLN A 13 -3.84 -24.75 7.79
C GLN A 13 -3.17 -26.00 8.37
N ARG A 14 -3.09 -27.10 7.60
CA ARG A 14 -2.48 -28.36 8.05
C ARG A 14 -0.97 -28.19 8.33
N ILE A 15 -0.29 -27.30 7.65
CA ILE A 15 1.14 -27.03 7.88
C ILE A 15 1.37 -26.24 9.18
N LEU A 16 0.36 -25.49 9.63
CA LEU A 16 0.41 -24.68 10.86
C LEU A 16 0.20 -25.51 12.13
N GLU A 17 -0.20 -26.76 12.03
CA GLU A 17 -0.33 -27.66 13.18
C GLU A 17 1.05 -28.02 13.75
N SER A 18 1.10 -28.39 15.01
CA SER A 18 2.35 -28.76 15.71
C SER A 18 3.07 -29.97 15.08
N ASP A 19 2.30 -30.89 14.49
CA ASP A 19 2.78 -32.04 13.70
C ASP A 19 2.53 -31.81 12.20
N GLY A 20 2.59 -30.56 11.77
CA GLY A 20 2.18 -30.10 10.45
C GLY A 20 2.85 -30.87 9.32
N LYS A 21 2.02 -31.34 8.40
CA LYS A 21 2.43 -32.09 7.20
C LYS A 21 1.69 -31.52 6.00
N PHE A 22 2.35 -31.56 4.85
CA PHE A 22 1.72 -31.20 3.60
C PHE A 22 1.43 -32.45 2.79
N THR A 23 0.16 -32.66 2.45
CA THR A 23 -0.25 -33.79 1.61
C THR A 23 -0.53 -33.30 0.20
N LEU A 24 0.24 -33.80 -0.77
CA LEU A 24 -0.04 -33.61 -2.19
C LEU A 24 -1.17 -34.55 -2.59
N LEU A 25 -2.33 -34.01 -2.92
CA LEU A 25 -3.53 -34.79 -3.22
C LEU A 25 -3.43 -35.58 -4.53
N ASP A 26 -2.61 -35.09 -5.47
CA ASP A 26 -2.47 -35.70 -6.80
C ASP A 26 -1.77 -37.07 -6.76
N ASN A 27 -0.84 -37.25 -5.85
CA ASN A 27 -0.03 -38.46 -5.74
C ASN A 27 -0.04 -39.11 -4.34
N ASN A 28 -0.84 -38.57 -3.42
CA ASN A 28 -0.89 -38.98 -2.00
C ASN A 28 0.46 -38.92 -1.27
N GLU A 29 1.37 -38.09 -1.73
CA GLU A 29 2.67 -37.89 -1.08
C GLU A 29 2.54 -37.02 0.16
N ILE A 30 3.16 -37.43 1.26
CA ILE A 30 3.21 -36.68 2.52
C ILE A 30 4.59 -36.05 2.64
N ILE A 31 4.64 -34.73 2.60
CA ILE A 31 5.85 -33.95 2.79
C ILE A 31 5.94 -33.53 4.25
N ASN A 32 7.02 -33.89 4.92
CA ASN A 32 7.32 -33.40 6.26
C ASN A 32 8.18 -32.14 6.16
N PRO A 33 7.77 -31.04 6.78
CA PRO A 33 8.58 -29.83 6.79
C PRO A 33 9.94 -30.05 7.46
N HIS A 34 10.97 -29.41 6.94
CA HIS A 34 12.29 -29.42 7.56
C HIS A 34 12.21 -28.73 8.95
N PRO A 35 13.00 -29.15 9.97
CA PRO A 35 12.95 -28.55 11.31
C PRO A 35 13.18 -27.03 11.35
N ALA A 36 13.92 -26.49 10.37
CA ALA A 36 14.14 -25.05 10.21
C ALA A 36 13.07 -24.37 9.33
N PHE A 37 12.03 -25.07 8.89
CA PHE A 37 10.95 -24.46 8.11
C PHE A 37 10.20 -23.41 8.95
N ARG A 38 9.89 -22.29 8.32
CA ARG A 38 9.07 -21.22 8.90
C ARG A 38 8.11 -20.73 7.83
N LEU A 39 6.85 -20.53 8.22
CA LEU A 39 5.80 -20.00 7.36
C LEU A 39 5.50 -18.56 7.75
N PHE A 40 5.49 -17.68 6.77
CA PHE A 40 5.11 -16.28 6.92
C PHE A 40 3.95 -15.98 5.97
N ALA A 41 3.05 -15.12 6.41
CA ALA A 41 1.97 -14.64 5.58
C ALA A 41 1.78 -13.12 5.78
N THR A 42 1.24 -12.47 4.76
CA THR A 42 0.76 -11.09 4.83
C THR A 42 -0.74 -11.08 4.59
N SER A 43 -1.42 -10.13 5.22
CA SER A 43 -2.86 -9.94 5.11
C SER A 43 -3.16 -8.45 5.09
N ASN A 44 -4.16 -8.03 4.32
CA ASN A 44 -4.61 -6.65 4.28
C ASN A 44 -5.66 -6.36 5.36
N THR A 45 -6.28 -7.39 5.90
CA THR A 45 -7.29 -7.30 6.97
C THR A 45 -6.86 -8.15 8.16
N ILE A 46 -7.50 -7.95 9.30
CA ILE A 46 -7.32 -8.82 10.48
C ILE A 46 -8.14 -10.14 10.39
N GLY A 47 -8.58 -10.50 9.20
CA GLY A 47 -9.33 -11.74 8.97
C GLY A 47 -10.83 -11.67 9.29
N GLN A 48 -11.38 -10.50 9.61
CA GLN A 48 -12.80 -10.31 9.92
C GLN A 48 -13.63 -9.78 8.72
N SER A 49 -13.12 -9.93 7.51
CA SER A 49 -13.59 -9.27 6.29
C SER A 49 -13.39 -7.75 6.27
N ASP A 50 -13.56 -7.18 5.08
CA ASP A 50 -13.42 -5.73 4.87
C ASP A 50 -14.78 -5.03 5.07
N ASN A 51 -15.08 -4.63 6.29
CA ASN A 51 -16.31 -3.93 6.61
C ASN A 51 -16.37 -2.49 6.05
N LEU A 52 -15.24 -1.94 5.62
CA LEU A 52 -15.14 -0.58 5.08
C LEU A 52 -15.10 -0.55 3.55
N GLY A 53 -15.03 -1.70 2.89
CA GLY A 53 -15.00 -1.78 1.42
C GLY A 53 -13.68 -1.32 0.78
N ILE A 54 -12.58 -1.26 1.54
CA ILE A 54 -11.28 -0.76 1.09
C ILE A 54 -10.48 -1.84 0.35
N TYR A 55 -10.60 -3.08 0.84
CA TYR A 55 -9.86 -4.24 0.35
C TYR A 55 -10.82 -5.26 -0.26
N HIS A 56 -11.49 -4.89 -1.35
CA HIS A 56 -12.38 -5.80 -2.07
C HIS A 56 -11.67 -7.11 -2.45
N GLY A 57 -12.37 -8.21 -2.32
CA GLY A 57 -11.83 -9.55 -2.63
C GLY A 57 -11.09 -10.21 -1.46
N THR A 58 -11.10 -9.61 -0.26
CA THR A 58 -10.67 -10.29 0.96
C THR A 58 -11.80 -11.15 1.53
N ASN A 59 -11.44 -12.32 2.05
CA ASN A 59 -12.36 -13.27 2.64
C ASN A 59 -12.29 -13.22 4.16
N GLN A 60 -13.39 -13.57 4.81
CA GLN A 60 -13.38 -13.80 6.24
C GLN A 60 -12.57 -15.08 6.54
N ILE A 61 -11.58 -14.94 7.41
CA ILE A 61 -10.75 -16.05 7.86
C ILE A 61 -11.44 -16.74 9.04
N ASN A 62 -11.50 -18.06 8.99
CA ASN A 62 -12.04 -18.85 10.09
C ASN A 62 -11.22 -18.65 11.36
N GLN A 63 -11.89 -18.48 12.50
CA GLN A 63 -11.24 -18.26 13.80
C GLN A 63 -10.21 -19.34 14.13
N GLY A 64 -10.50 -20.61 13.82
CA GLY A 64 -9.57 -21.71 14.02
C GLY A 64 -8.31 -21.61 13.14
N GLN A 65 -8.38 -20.97 11.98
CA GLN A 65 -7.20 -20.69 11.15
C GLN A 65 -6.36 -19.56 11.73
N MET A 66 -7.02 -18.53 12.29
CA MET A 66 -6.31 -17.42 12.94
C MET A 66 -5.58 -17.87 14.20
N ASP A 67 -6.19 -18.73 14.99
CA ASP A 67 -5.62 -19.29 16.22
C ASP A 67 -4.32 -20.09 16.01
N ARG A 68 -4.09 -20.59 14.80
CA ARG A 68 -2.88 -21.33 14.44
C ARG A 68 -1.67 -20.46 14.13
N TRP A 69 -1.86 -19.16 13.94
CA TRP A 69 -0.77 -18.21 13.77
C TRP A 69 -0.22 -17.81 15.14
N ASN A 70 0.96 -18.32 15.51
CA ASN A 70 1.56 -18.09 16.81
C ASN A 70 1.96 -16.63 17.04
N ILE A 71 2.27 -15.89 15.97
CA ILE A 71 2.68 -14.49 16.03
C ILE A 71 1.92 -13.73 14.95
N VAL A 72 1.17 -12.73 15.38
CA VAL A 72 0.52 -11.77 14.48
C VAL A 72 1.03 -10.37 14.84
N ALA A 73 1.60 -9.69 13.85
CA ALA A 73 2.11 -8.33 14.01
C ALA A 73 1.38 -7.38 13.07
N THR A 74 0.94 -6.26 13.59
CA THR A 74 0.37 -5.19 12.78
C THR A 74 1.50 -4.28 12.31
N LEU A 75 1.57 -4.08 10.99
CA LEU A 75 2.49 -3.13 10.38
C LEU A 75 1.73 -1.84 10.08
N ASN A 76 2.37 -0.72 10.34
CA ASN A 76 1.87 0.60 10.00
C ASN A 76 2.87 1.31 9.09
N TYR A 77 2.55 2.52 8.65
CA TYR A 77 3.46 3.34 7.89
C TYR A 77 4.74 3.64 8.67
N LEU A 78 5.83 3.78 7.94
CA LEU A 78 7.13 4.11 8.51
C LEU A 78 7.15 5.56 9.01
N PRO A 79 8.07 5.89 9.95
CA PRO A 79 8.37 7.28 10.28
C PRO A 79 8.77 8.07 9.03
N HIS A 80 8.37 9.34 8.96
CA HIS A 80 8.59 10.23 7.82
C HIS A 80 10.03 10.18 7.28
N SER A 81 11.03 10.32 8.14
CA SER A 81 12.44 10.32 7.74
C SER A 81 12.88 9.01 7.08
N GLN A 82 12.37 7.87 7.56
CA GLN A 82 12.67 6.57 6.98
C GLN A 82 12.00 6.39 5.61
N GLU A 83 10.79 6.91 5.44
CA GLU A 83 10.10 6.87 4.15
C GLU A 83 10.82 7.74 3.12
N VAL A 84 11.28 8.94 3.51
CA VAL A 84 12.11 9.81 2.66
C VAL A 84 13.37 9.07 2.18
N GLU A 85 14.10 8.42 3.08
CA GLU A 85 15.30 7.67 2.72
C GLU A 85 14.99 6.49 1.76
N ILE A 86 13.87 5.81 1.93
CA ILE A 86 13.45 4.74 1.03
C ILE A 86 13.17 5.28 -0.37
N VAL A 87 12.45 6.40 -0.47
CA VAL A 87 12.12 7.00 -1.78
C VAL A 87 13.40 7.47 -2.47
N LYS A 88 14.31 8.15 -1.77
CA LYS A 88 15.63 8.56 -2.28
C LYS A 88 16.44 7.37 -2.79
N ALA A 89 16.48 6.27 -2.04
CA ALA A 89 17.20 5.06 -2.44
C ALA A 89 16.60 4.36 -3.67
N LYS A 90 15.37 4.69 -4.05
CA LYS A 90 14.71 4.14 -5.25
C LYS A 90 14.81 5.05 -6.46
N VAL A 91 14.99 6.36 -6.24
CA VAL A 91 14.97 7.36 -7.31
C VAL A 91 16.23 8.25 -7.15
N ASP A 92 17.35 7.74 -7.69
CA ASP A 92 18.70 8.30 -7.49
C ASP A 92 18.85 9.79 -7.84
N SER A 93 18.06 10.29 -8.76
CA SER A 93 18.11 11.69 -9.19
C SER A 93 17.70 12.68 -8.11
N TYR A 94 17.00 12.24 -7.08
CA TYR A 94 16.67 13.06 -5.90
C TYR A 94 17.73 12.99 -4.78
N ASN A 95 18.88 12.36 -5.01
CA ASN A 95 20.01 12.32 -4.08
C ASN A 95 20.79 13.66 -4.05
N THR A 96 20.06 14.76 -3.96
CA THR A 96 20.58 16.13 -3.80
C THR A 96 19.85 16.78 -2.64
N GLU A 97 20.39 17.88 -2.09
CA GLU A 97 19.73 18.62 -1.01
C GLU A 97 18.34 19.15 -1.43
N GLU A 98 18.23 19.60 -2.68
CA GLU A 98 16.97 20.08 -3.25
C GLU A 98 16.00 18.90 -3.51
N GLY A 99 16.50 17.79 -4.04
CA GLY A 99 15.72 16.57 -4.23
C GLY A 99 15.17 16.01 -2.94
N GLU A 100 15.93 16.05 -1.86
CA GLU A 100 15.46 15.62 -0.54
C GLU A 100 14.30 16.48 -0.03
N LYS A 101 14.33 17.79 -0.24
CA LYS A 101 13.22 18.69 0.12
C LYS A 101 11.95 18.33 -0.65
N ILE A 102 12.09 18.03 -1.95
CA ILE A 102 10.95 17.61 -2.80
C ILE A 102 10.38 16.28 -2.30
N ILE A 103 11.22 15.27 -2.06
CA ILE A 103 10.76 13.97 -1.54
C ILE A 103 10.13 14.14 -0.16
N SER A 104 10.70 14.96 0.72
CA SER A 104 10.11 15.26 2.02
C SER A 104 8.69 15.82 1.88
N ALA A 105 8.50 16.79 0.99
CA ALA A 105 7.17 17.34 0.71
C ALA A 105 6.20 16.30 0.12
N MET A 106 6.68 15.40 -0.76
CA MET A 106 5.87 14.29 -1.27
C MET A 106 5.40 13.35 -0.16
N VAL A 107 6.28 13.03 0.80
CA VAL A 107 5.95 12.20 1.97
C VAL A 107 4.98 12.94 2.90
N ASP A 108 5.09 14.27 3.02
CA ASP A 108 4.12 15.07 3.76
C ASP A 108 2.72 15.04 3.13
N VAL A 109 2.61 15.12 1.81
CA VAL A 109 1.33 14.92 1.09
C VAL A 109 0.77 13.55 1.40
N ALA A 110 1.59 12.49 1.33
CA ALA A 110 1.16 11.15 1.67
C ALA A 110 0.65 11.04 3.12
N SER A 111 1.32 11.71 4.06
CA SER A 111 0.92 11.74 5.47
C SER A 111 -0.43 12.45 5.67
N LEU A 112 -0.69 13.54 4.93
CA LEU A 112 -1.99 14.20 4.96
C LEU A 112 -3.11 13.33 4.38
N THR A 113 -2.86 12.61 3.26
CA THR A 113 -3.84 11.66 2.71
C THR A 113 -4.17 10.54 3.69
N ARG A 114 -3.17 10.02 4.41
CA ARG A 114 -3.36 8.99 5.44
C ARG A 114 -4.18 9.51 6.62
N SER A 115 -3.92 10.73 7.04
CA SER A 115 -4.70 11.38 8.11
C SER A 115 -6.14 11.65 7.68
N GLY A 116 -6.35 12.18 6.47
CA GLY A 116 -7.68 12.40 5.92
C GLY A 116 -8.48 11.09 5.76
N PHE A 117 -7.80 10.00 5.34
CA PHE A 117 -8.40 8.68 5.29
C PHE A 117 -8.83 8.16 6.68
N MET A 118 -7.97 8.29 7.68
CA MET A 118 -8.29 7.89 9.06
C MET A 118 -9.43 8.69 9.67
N ASN A 119 -9.58 9.95 9.26
CA ASN A 119 -10.68 10.81 9.68
C ASN A 119 -11.98 10.58 8.91
N GLY A 120 -11.93 9.83 7.79
CA GLY A 120 -13.07 9.62 6.90
C GLY A 120 -13.34 10.77 5.91
N ASP A 121 -12.37 11.68 5.74
CA ASP A 121 -12.47 12.82 4.83
C ASP A 121 -12.26 12.41 3.37
N ILE A 122 -11.48 11.35 3.14
CA ILE A 122 -11.19 10.75 1.83
C ILE A 122 -11.20 9.24 1.91
N SER A 123 -11.51 8.58 0.80
CA SER A 123 -11.55 7.11 0.68
C SER A 123 -10.27 6.49 0.12
N THR A 124 -9.40 7.31 -0.47
CA THR A 124 -8.17 6.87 -1.11
C THR A 124 -6.94 7.30 -0.29
N VAL A 125 -6.00 6.37 -0.09
CA VAL A 125 -4.79 6.62 0.70
C VAL A 125 -3.53 6.43 -0.13
N MET A 126 -2.53 7.30 0.08
CA MET A 126 -1.23 7.21 -0.58
C MET A 126 -0.29 6.29 0.21
N SER A 127 0.07 5.17 -0.40
CA SER A 127 1.08 4.25 0.16
C SER A 127 2.51 4.71 -0.17
N PRO A 128 3.54 4.19 0.53
CA PRO A 128 4.95 4.46 0.17
C PRO A 128 5.28 4.08 -1.28
N ARG A 129 4.67 3.04 -1.81
CA ARG A 129 4.79 2.65 -3.23
C ARG A 129 4.27 3.76 -4.15
N THR A 130 3.17 4.38 -3.79
CA THR A 130 2.59 5.48 -4.57
C THR A 130 3.51 6.69 -4.56
N VAL A 131 4.17 7.00 -3.44
CA VAL A 131 5.17 8.09 -3.36
C VAL A 131 6.36 7.81 -4.28
N ILE A 132 6.90 6.58 -4.25
CA ILE A 132 7.99 6.17 -5.16
C ILE A 132 7.57 6.34 -6.61
N THR A 133 6.40 5.82 -6.99
CA THR A 133 5.90 5.93 -8.37
C THR A 133 5.64 7.38 -8.77
N TRP A 134 5.19 8.23 -7.85
CA TRP A 134 5.05 9.65 -8.09
C TRP A 134 6.42 10.31 -8.36
N ALA A 135 7.42 10.02 -7.56
CA ALA A 135 8.77 10.53 -7.76
C ALA A 135 9.36 10.09 -9.12
N GLU A 136 9.20 8.80 -9.48
CA GLU A 136 9.60 8.26 -10.78
C GLU A 136 8.89 8.95 -11.94
N ASN A 137 7.57 9.08 -11.87
CA ASN A 137 6.78 9.75 -12.91
C ASN A 137 7.10 11.24 -13.03
N SER A 138 7.37 11.92 -11.91
CA SER A 138 7.80 13.33 -11.92
C SER A 138 9.09 13.53 -12.72
N GLN A 139 9.97 12.55 -12.71
CA GLN A 139 11.20 12.57 -13.52
C GLN A 139 10.93 12.28 -15.00
N ILE A 140 10.10 11.28 -15.27
CA ILE A 140 9.74 10.92 -16.64
C ILE A 140 9.09 12.10 -17.36
N PHE A 141 8.20 12.82 -16.66
CA PHE A 141 7.46 13.94 -17.24
C PHE A 141 8.17 15.29 -17.09
N GLY A 142 9.18 15.39 -16.22
CA GLY A 142 9.83 16.64 -15.87
C GLY A 142 8.93 17.63 -15.10
N ASP A 143 7.83 17.12 -14.52
CA ASP A 143 6.79 17.90 -13.85
C ASP A 143 6.21 17.13 -12.67
N THR A 144 6.43 17.66 -11.47
CA THR A 144 6.00 17.04 -10.21
C THR A 144 4.48 17.08 -10.04
N ALA A 145 3.83 18.15 -10.48
CA ALA A 145 2.39 18.32 -10.39
C ALA A 145 1.65 17.37 -11.35
N PHE A 146 2.15 17.27 -12.57
CA PHE A 146 1.62 16.30 -13.54
C PHE A 146 1.86 14.86 -13.07
N GLY A 147 3.06 14.56 -12.54
CA GLY A 147 3.40 13.29 -11.93
C GLY A 147 2.41 12.91 -10.81
N PHE A 148 2.09 13.84 -9.91
CA PHE A 148 1.09 13.64 -8.85
C PHE A 148 -0.30 13.33 -9.41
N ARG A 149 -0.75 14.14 -10.34
CA ARG A 149 -2.06 13.97 -10.98
C ARG A 149 -2.20 12.60 -11.64
N ALA A 150 -1.20 12.22 -12.46
CA ALA A 150 -1.19 10.96 -13.19
C ALA A 150 -1.05 9.73 -12.26
N THR A 151 -0.29 9.87 -11.18
CA THR A 151 -0.02 8.76 -10.25
C THR A 151 -1.13 8.55 -9.24
N PHE A 152 -1.71 9.62 -8.70
CA PHE A 152 -2.62 9.54 -7.56
C PHE A 152 -3.96 10.21 -7.80
N LEU A 153 -4.00 11.53 -8.08
CA LEU A 153 -5.23 12.30 -8.09
C LEU A 153 -6.30 11.75 -9.05
N ASN A 154 -5.89 11.27 -10.23
CA ASN A 154 -6.82 10.72 -11.22
C ASN A 154 -7.46 9.39 -10.79
N LYS A 155 -6.93 8.73 -9.77
CA LYS A 155 -7.49 7.50 -9.19
C LYS A 155 -8.47 7.78 -8.05
N CYS A 156 -8.49 9.02 -7.54
CA CYS A 156 -9.35 9.42 -6.44
C CYS A 156 -10.75 9.75 -6.91
N ASP A 157 -11.73 9.60 -6.02
CA ASP A 157 -13.09 10.04 -6.28
C ASP A 157 -13.12 11.54 -6.64
N GLU A 158 -13.97 11.91 -7.57
CA GLU A 158 -14.04 13.26 -8.08
C GLU A 158 -14.38 14.29 -6.99
N MET A 159 -15.21 13.89 -6.03
CA MET A 159 -15.62 14.75 -4.91
C MET A 159 -14.47 15.03 -3.93
N GLU A 160 -13.49 14.12 -3.85
CA GLU A 160 -12.34 14.22 -2.94
C GLU A 160 -11.16 14.98 -3.56
N ARG A 161 -11.13 15.14 -4.89
CA ARG A 161 -9.99 15.72 -5.60
C ARG A 161 -9.64 17.13 -5.18
N ALA A 162 -10.64 17.94 -4.84
CA ALA A 162 -10.41 19.31 -4.38
C ALA A 162 -9.64 19.33 -3.05
N LEU A 163 -10.02 18.50 -2.09
CA LEU A 163 -9.33 18.37 -0.80
C LEU A 163 -7.92 17.80 -0.98
N ILE A 164 -7.76 16.82 -1.85
CA ILE A 164 -6.46 16.21 -2.15
C ILE A 164 -5.52 17.22 -2.85
N ALA A 165 -6.05 18.07 -3.72
CA ALA A 165 -5.30 19.16 -4.34
C ALA A 165 -4.86 20.21 -3.31
N GLU A 166 -5.69 20.48 -2.29
CA GLU A 166 -5.31 21.34 -1.16
C GLU A 166 -4.16 20.73 -0.34
N TYR A 167 -4.16 19.41 -0.10
CA TYR A 167 -3.04 18.74 0.55
C TYR A 167 -1.74 18.89 -0.25
N TYR A 168 -1.82 18.74 -1.57
CA TYR A 168 -0.68 18.97 -2.46
C TYR A 168 -0.16 20.42 -2.34
N GLN A 169 -1.03 21.41 -2.53
CA GLN A 169 -0.67 22.83 -2.45
C GLN A 169 -0.02 23.19 -1.13
N ARG A 170 -0.54 22.67 -0.04
CA ARG A 170 -0.03 22.92 1.32
C ARG A 170 1.40 22.43 1.53
N CYS A 171 1.76 21.28 0.95
CA CYS A 171 3.09 20.69 1.14
C CYS A 171 4.07 21.10 0.05
N MET A 172 3.62 21.22 -1.20
CA MET A 172 4.48 21.58 -2.34
C MET A 172 4.64 23.08 -2.53
N GLY A 173 3.78 23.90 -1.92
CA GLY A 173 3.84 25.37 -2.01
C GLY A 173 3.34 25.96 -3.32
N GLU A 174 2.76 25.15 -4.19
CA GLU A 174 2.22 25.56 -5.49
C GLU A 174 0.82 24.98 -5.72
N GLU A 175 -0.01 25.68 -6.47
CA GLU A 175 -1.32 25.17 -6.87
C GLU A 175 -1.14 24.03 -7.87
N LEU A 176 -1.98 23.01 -7.73
CA LEU A 176 -2.00 21.93 -8.69
C LEU A 176 -2.63 22.44 -9.99
N PRO A 177 -1.93 22.44 -11.13
CA PRO A 177 -2.47 22.94 -12.38
C PRO A 177 -3.72 22.18 -12.76
N GLU A 178 -4.65 22.87 -13.44
CA GLU A 178 -5.84 22.21 -14.03
C GLU A 178 -5.44 21.06 -14.95
N SER A 179 -6.35 20.13 -15.18
CA SER A 179 -6.01 18.95 -15.99
C SER A 179 -5.55 19.38 -17.39
N ALA A 180 -4.64 18.62 -17.99
CA ALA A 180 -4.19 18.89 -19.36
C ALA A 180 -5.36 18.95 -20.38
N ALA A 181 -6.51 18.36 -20.05
CA ALA A 181 -7.75 18.47 -20.84
C ALA A 181 -8.37 19.88 -20.75
N SER A 182 -8.24 20.59 -19.62
CA SER A 182 -8.67 21.98 -19.51
C SER A 182 -7.65 22.97 -20.08
N ALA A 183 -6.38 22.63 -20.08
CA ALA A 183 -5.32 23.46 -20.70
C ALA A 183 -5.34 23.36 -22.24
N ALA A 184 -5.94 22.32 -22.82
CA ALA A 184 -6.05 22.12 -24.28
C ALA A 184 -7.25 22.88 -24.91
N VAL A 185 -7.99 23.68 -24.15
CA VAL A 185 -9.16 24.48 -24.60
C VAL A 185 -8.80 25.98 -24.68
N VAL A 186 -7.59 26.31 -25.06
CA VAL A 186 -7.18 27.66 -25.40
C VAL A 186 -6.76 27.74 -26.86
#